data_8e1064cc650e126e3f2f234e43cffce8
#
_entry.id   8e1064cc650e126e3f2f234e43cffce8
#
_cell.length_a   1.000
_cell.length_b   1.000
_cell.length_c   1.000
_cell.angle_alpha   90.00
_cell.angle_beta   90.00
_cell.angle_gamma   90.00
#
_symmetry.space_group_name_H-M   'P 1'
#
loop_
_entity.id
_entity.type
_entity.pdbx_description
1 polymer ?
#
loop_
_entity_poly.entity_id
_entity_poly.type
_entity_poly.pdbx_seq_one_letter_code
_entity_poly.pdbx_strand_id
1 'polypeptide(L)'
;MFGKVFGANVDWISQHSVLPEYFRQQFYDTGQLFPEFAANIGGGQNIYNFSYYGLYSPLILPSYFLPFLKMSDYMIAVSLLCLLADVLLFFKWLRQNDVSKGNACLTSLLFL
;
A
#
# COMPACT_ATOMS: atom_id res chain seq x y z
N MET A 1 -7.44 -25.95 1.98
CA MET A 1 -6.40 -24.97 2.32
C MET A 1 -7.11 -23.64 2.57
N PHE A 2 -7.20 -23.19 3.81
CA PHE A 2 -7.93 -21.98 4.16
C PHE A 2 -7.12 -20.76 3.70
N GLY A 3 -7.50 -20.20 2.57
CA GLY A 3 -6.97 -18.91 2.13
C GLY A 3 -7.42 -17.82 3.10
N LYS A 4 -6.65 -17.59 4.15
CA LYS A 4 -6.86 -16.41 4.98
C LYS A 4 -6.51 -15.18 4.15
N VAL A 5 -7.48 -14.32 3.96
CA VAL A 5 -7.29 -13.05 3.27
C VAL A 5 -6.63 -12.08 4.27
N PHE A 6 -5.59 -11.40 3.85
CA PHE A 6 -5.00 -10.33 4.62
C PHE A 6 -5.95 -9.13 4.59
N GLY A 7 -6.22 -8.52 5.75
CA GLY A 7 -7.14 -7.38 5.86
C GLY A 7 -8.62 -7.77 5.94
N ALA A 8 -9.50 -6.81 5.71
CA ALA A 8 -10.95 -7.00 5.74
C ALA A 8 -11.44 -7.84 4.55
N ASN A 9 -12.29 -8.82 4.80
CA ASN A 9 -12.75 -9.75 3.76
C ASN A 9 -13.49 -9.05 2.60
N VAL A 10 -14.18 -7.95 2.86
CA VAL A 10 -14.92 -7.21 1.83
C VAL A 10 -14.02 -6.19 1.16
N ASP A 11 -13.50 -5.23 1.93
CA ASP A 11 -12.80 -4.07 1.37
C ASP A 11 -11.46 -4.44 0.73
N TRP A 12 -10.73 -5.39 1.31
CA TRP A 12 -9.47 -5.85 0.73
C TRP A 12 -9.67 -6.49 -0.64
N ILE A 13 -10.64 -7.42 -0.74
CA ILE A 13 -10.88 -8.19 -1.96
C ILE A 13 -11.55 -7.33 -3.04
N SER A 14 -12.48 -6.43 -2.66
CA SER A 14 -13.29 -5.69 -3.62
C SER A 14 -12.72 -4.34 -4.04
N GLN A 15 -11.85 -3.75 -3.22
CA GLN A 15 -11.38 -2.38 -3.42
C GLN A 15 -9.87 -2.24 -3.31
N HIS A 16 -9.29 -2.48 -2.13
CA HIS A 16 -7.91 -2.13 -1.85
C HIS A 16 -6.86 -2.89 -2.67
N SER A 17 -7.14 -4.12 -3.10
CA SER A 17 -6.24 -4.87 -3.97
C SER A 17 -6.58 -4.73 -5.46
N VAL A 18 -7.85 -4.48 -5.77
CA VAL A 18 -8.34 -4.46 -7.17
C VAL A 18 -8.12 -3.11 -7.82
N LEU A 19 -8.39 -2.01 -7.14
CA LEU A 19 -8.24 -0.68 -7.72
C LEU A 19 -6.79 -0.29 -8.02
N PRO A 20 -5.79 -0.52 -7.14
CA PRO A 20 -4.40 -0.31 -7.50
C PRO A 20 -3.93 -1.21 -8.66
N GLU A 21 -4.41 -2.46 -8.73
CA GLU A 21 -4.13 -3.33 -9.88
C GLU A 21 -4.72 -2.75 -11.16
N TYR A 22 -5.94 -2.22 -11.10
CA TYR A 22 -6.57 -1.56 -12.24
C TYR A 22 -5.75 -0.35 -12.72
N PHE A 23 -5.26 0.50 -11.82
CA PHE A 23 -4.40 1.64 -12.17
C PHE A 23 -3.12 1.19 -12.86
N ARG A 24 -2.49 0.15 -12.33
CA ARG A 24 -1.29 -0.45 -12.93
C ARG A 24 -1.58 -0.99 -14.33
N GLN A 25 -2.70 -1.67 -14.53
CA GLN A 25 -3.10 -2.17 -15.84
C GLN A 25 -3.35 -1.02 -16.83
N GLN A 26 -4.05 0.03 -16.39
CA GLN A 26 -4.25 1.23 -17.22
C GLN A 26 -2.93 1.87 -17.64
N PHE A 27 -1.93 1.90 -16.77
CA PHE A 27 -0.59 2.36 -17.14
C PHE A 27 0.03 1.50 -18.25
N TYR A 28 -0.10 0.17 -18.17
CA TYR A 28 0.43 -0.72 -19.22
C TYR A 28 -0.33 -0.58 -20.54
N ASP A 29 -1.64 -0.40 -20.48
CA ASP A 29 -2.49 -0.31 -21.67
C ASP A 29 -2.35 1.04 -22.39
N THR A 30 -2.18 2.12 -21.65
CA THR A 30 -2.19 3.50 -22.19
C THR A 30 -0.83 4.15 -22.29
N GLY A 31 0.17 3.65 -21.55
CA GLY A 31 1.47 4.31 -21.37
C GLY A 31 1.41 5.58 -20.49
N GLN A 32 0.24 5.92 -19.95
CA GLN A 32 0.04 7.11 -19.13
C GLN A 32 0.07 6.73 -17.65
N LEU A 33 0.93 7.37 -16.88
CA LEU A 33 1.04 7.13 -15.44
C LEU A 33 -0.26 7.50 -14.70
N PHE A 34 -0.95 8.52 -15.20
CA PHE A 34 -2.21 9.03 -14.64
C PHE A 34 -3.22 9.22 -15.77
N PRO A 35 -3.87 8.14 -16.28
CA PRO A 35 -4.92 8.27 -17.28
C PRO A 35 -6.12 9.03 -16.67
N GLU A 36 -6.80 9.83 -17.49
CA GLU A 36 -7.88 10.69 -16.99
C GLU A 36 -9.20 9.93 -16.81
N PHE A 37 -9.42 8.87 -17.60
CA PHE A 37 -10.70 8.20 -17.67
C PHE A 37 -10.61 6.70 -17.42
N ALA A 38 -11.47 6.21 -16.52
CA ALA A 38 -11.63 4.79 -16.20
C ALA A 38 -12.88 4.25 -16.91
N ALA A 39 -12.72 3.66 -18.10
CA ALA A 39 -13.83 3.17 -18.90
C ALA A 39 -14.61 2.02 -18.26
N ASN A 40 -13.90 1.17 -17.49
CA ASN A 40 -14.42 -0.09 -16.96
C ASN A 40 -14.93 0.00 -15.52
N ILE A 41 -14.92 1.17 -14.91
CA ILE A 41 -15.40 1.36 -13.54
C ILE A 41 -16.67 2.20 -13.56
N GLY A 42 -17.75 1.67 -13.00
CA GLY A 42 -19.00 2.40 -12.80
C GLY A 42 -19.65 2.93 -14.08
N GLY A 43 -19.45 2.26 -15.22
CA GLY A 43 -19.96 2.72 -16.52
C GLY A 43 -19.12 3.82 -17.19
N GLY A 44 -17.91 4.05 -16.69
CA GLY A 44 -16.97 5.05 -17.18
C GLY A 44 -17.04 6.35 -16.38
N GLN A 45 -15.94 6.70 -15.75
CA GLN A 45 -15.82 7.92 -14.95
C GLN A 45 -14.38 8.40 -14.87
N ASN A 46 -14.19 9.60 -14.35
CA ASN A 46 -12.86 10.15 -14.12
C ASN A 46 -12.11 9.30 -13.09
N ILE A 47 -10.92 8.84 -13.45
CA ILE A 47 -10.11 7.95 -12.60
C ILE A 47 -9.68 8.63 -11.28
N TYR A 48 -9.61 9.95 -11.25
CA TYR A 48 -9.23 10.70 -10.04
C TYR A 48 -10.26 10.59 -8.91
N ASN A 49 -11.49 10.17 -9.22
CA ASN A 49 -12.48 9.84 -8.18
C ASN A 49 -12.02 8.69 -7.28
N PHE A 50 -11.06 7.89 -7.74
CA PHE A 50 -10.48 6.76 -7.01
C PHE A 50 -9.07 7.04 -6.48
N SER A 51 -8.60 8.30 -6.50
CA SER A 51 -7.24 8.66 -6.11
C SER A 51 -6.86 8.21 -4.69
N TYR A 52 -7.81 8.18 -3.78
CA TYR A 52 -7.62 7.72 -2.40
C TYR A 52 -7.31 6.22 -2.28
N TYR A 53 -7.53 5.42 -3.33
CA TYR A 53 -7.10 4.03 -3.39
C TYR A 53 -5.64 3.85 -3.84
N GLY A 54 -4.89 4.92 -3.94
CA GLY A 54 -3.45 4.86 -4.15
C GLY A 54 -2.96 5.27 -5.54
N LEU A 55 -3.80 5.88 -6.39
CA LEU A 55 -3.39 6.35 -7.73
C LEU A 55 -2.13 7.22 -7.68
N TYR A 56 -2.01 8.09 -6.68
CA TYR A 56 -0.86 8.98 -6.48
C TYR A 56 0.09 8.53 -5.37
N SER A 57 -0.13 7.35 -4.81
CA SER A 57 0.67 6.89 -3.68
C SER A 57 2.11 6.58 -4.11
N PRO A 58 3.12 7.20 -3.48
CA PRO A 58 4.52 6.87 -3.73
C PRO A 58 4.85 5.42 -3.34
N LEU A 59 3.99 4.76 -2.57
CA LEU A 59 4.13 3.36 -2.18
C LEU A 59 3.55 2.41 -3.24
N ILE A 60 2.56 2.84 -4.02
CA ILE A 60 1.93 2.03 -5.07
C ILE A 60 2.65 2.19 -6.41
N LEU A 61 3.06 3.39 -6.77
CA LEU A 61 3.69 3.67 -8.06
C LEU A 61 4.90 2.78 -8.40
N PRO A 62 5.80 2.43 -7.47
CA PRO A 62 6.92 1.53 -7.77
C PRO A 62 6.49 0.12 -8.22
N SER A 63 5.26 -0.32 -7.85
CA SER A 63 4.73 -1.60 -8.29
C SER A 63 4.54 -1.69 -9.80
N TYR A 64 4.44 -0.56 -10.49
CA TYR A 64 4.26 -0.49 -11.94
C TYR A 64 5.50 -1.01 -12.69
N PHE A 65 6.66 -1.01 -12.06
CA PHE A 65 7.90 -1.59 -12.60
C PHE A 65 8.08 -3.06 -12.26
N LEU A 66 7.12 -3.67 -11.54
CA LEU A 66 7.17 -5.05 -11.06
C LEU A 66 5.97 -5.86 -11.56
N PRO A 67 5.82 -6.05 -12.90
CA PRO A 67 4.65 -6.70 -13.49
C PRO A 67 4.47 -8.16 -13.09
N PHE A 68 5.54 -8.81 -12.61
CA PHE A 68 5.55 -10.21 -12.18
C PHE A 68 4.97 -10.42 -10.77
N LEU A 69 4.81 -9.34 -9.97
CA LEU A 69 4.22 -9.41 -8.63
C LEU A 69 2.73 -9.10 -8.69
N LYS A 70 1.93 -9.92 -8.02
CA LYS A 70 0.51 -9.59 -7.80
C LYS A 70 0.41 -8.35 -6.92
N MET A 71 -0.52 -7.46 -7.24
CA MET A 71 -0.69 -6.21 -6.47
C MET A 71 -1.02 -6.50 -5.00
N SER A 72 -1.84 -7.53 -4.71
CA SER A 72 -2.14 -7.93 -3.34
C SER A 72 -0.89 -8.29 -2.54
N ASP A 73 0.03 -9.06 -3.13
CA ASP A 73 1.26 -9.49 -2.46
C ASP A 73 2.23 -8.32 -2.27
N TYR A 74 2.32 -7.46 -3.29
CA TYR A 74 3.07 -6.21 -3.22
C TYR A 74 2.59 -5.31 -2.08
N MET A 75 1.28 -5.10 -1.97
CA MET A 75 0.69 -4.25 -0.93
C MET A 75 0.91 -4.82 0.47
N ILE A 76 0.82 -6.14 0.64
CA ILE A 76 1.15 -6.81 1.91
C ILE A 76 2.62 -6.57 2.26
N ALA A 77 3.53 -6.79 1.32
CA ALA A 77 4.97 -6.58 1.55
C ALA A 77 5.28 -5.13 1.92
N VAL A 78 4.71 -4.15 1.21
CA VAL A 78 4.89 -2.73 1.51
C VAL A 78 4.32 -2.37 2.88
N SER A 79 3.14 -2.89 3.24
CA SER A 79 2.54 -2.65 4.55
C SER A 79 3.44 -3.16 5.69
N LEU A 80 4.01 -4.35 5.54
CA LEU A 80 4.93 -4.91 6.52
C LEU A 80 6.24 -4.11 6.60
N LEU A 81 6.76 -3.63 5.46
CA LEU A 81 7.93 -2.76 5.43
C LEU A 81 7.66 -1.41 6.11
N CYS A 82 6.48 -0.81 5.91
CA CYS A 82 6.08 0.40 6.60
C CYS A 82 6.00 0.19 8.12
N LEU A 83 5.36 -0.89 8.58
CA LEU A 83 5.32 -1.23 10.00
C LEU A 83 6.73 -1.38 10.60
N LEU A 84 7.62 -2.06 9.90
CA LEU A 84 9.01 -2.18 10.35
C LEU A 84 9.71 -0.81 10.40
N ALA A 85 9.52 0.01 9.37
CA ALA A 85 10.08 1.35 9.33
C ALA A 85 9.56 2.23 10.47
N ASP A 86 8.26 2.16 10.79
CA ASP A 86 7.64 2.90 11.89
C ASP A 86 8.26 2.53 13.23
N VAL A 87 8.43 1.23 13.51
CA VAL A 87 9.09 0.75 14.74
C VAL A 87 10.52 1.27 14.85
N LEU A 88 11.29 1.18 13.76
CA LEU A 88 12.68 1.62 13.74
C LEU A 88 12.83 3.13 13.90
N LEU A 89 11.97 3.90 13.23
CA LEU A 89 11.95 5.36 13.32
C LEU A 89 11.52 5.81 14.72
N PHE A 90 10.51 5.16 15.30
CA PHE A 90 10.07 5.47 16.65
C PHE A 90 11.12 5.11 17.68
N PHE A 91 11.78 3.95 17.55
CA PHE A 91 12.93 3.59 18.38
C PHE A 91 14.05 4.65 18.31
N LYS A 92 14.41 5.06 17.09
CA LYS A 92 15.43 6.09 16.89
C LYS A 92 15.03 7.40 17.53
N TRP A 93 13.79 7.82 17.38
CA TRP A 93 13.26 9.05 17.99
C TRP A 93 13.32 9.00 19.52
N LEU A 94 12.90 7.88 20.15
CA LEU A 94 13.01 7.67 21.58
C LEU A 94 14.47 7.77 22.06
N ARG A 95 15.39 7.19 21.31
CA ARG A 95 16.83 7.24 21.61
C ARG A 95 17.40 8.67 21.52
N GLN A 96 16.89 9.49 20.60
CA GLN A 96 17.27 10.90 20.48
C GLN A 96 16.71 11.77 21.61
N ASN A 97 15.68 11.31 22.30
CA ASN A 97 15.08 11.95 23.47
C ASN A 97 15.53 11.32 24.80
N ASP A 98 16.74 10.80 24.86
CA ASP A 98 17.42 10.26 26.06
C ASP A 98 16.72 9.08 26.75
N VAL A 99 15.77 8.43 26.06
CA VAL A 99 15.16 7.20 26.60
C VAL A 99 16.17 6.06 26.57
N SER A 100 16.29 5.32 27.66
CA SER A 100 17.22 4.17 27.75
C SER A 100 16.96 3.16 26.63
N LYS A 101 18.00 2.46 26.18
CA LYS A 101 17.89 1.48 25.06
C LYS A 101 16.83 0.42 25.31
N GLY A 102 16.77 -0.13 26.54
CA GLY A 102 15.79 -1.15 26.91
C GLY A 102 14.34 -0.64 26.85
N ASN A 103 14.10 0.53 27.43
CA ASN A 103 12.77 1.15 27.40
C ASN A 103 12.36 1.56 25.99
N ALA A 104 13.29 2.12 25.19
CA ALA A 104 13.03 2.47 23.81
C ALA A 104 12.65 1.24 22.96
N CYS A 105 13.36 0.12 23.14
CA CYS A 105 13.05 -1.12 22.46
C CYS A 105 11.66 -1.64 22.84
N LEU A 106 11.38 -1.75 24.14
CA LEU A 106 10.08 -2.23 24.63
C LEU A 106 8.93 -1.34 24.15
N THR A 107 9.07 -0.02 24.28
CA THR A 107 8.04 0.93 23.85
C THR A 107 7.81 0.87 22.34
N SER A 108 8.86 0.74 21.53
CA SER A 108 8.73 0.64 20.09
C SER A 108 8.03 -0.64 19.64
N LEU A 109 8.25 -1.75 20.34
CA LEU A 109 7.54 -3.00 20.08
C LEU A 109 6.07 -2.97 20.53
N LEU A 110 5.76 -2.25 21.59
CA LEU A 110 4.38 -2.08 22.08
C LEU A 110 3.57 -1.07 21.23
N PHE A 111 4.26 -0.28 20.39
CA PHE A 111 3.63 0.65 19.46
C PHE A 111 3.04 -0.04 18.23
N LEU A 112 3.46 -1.27 17.91
CA LEU A 112 2.88 -2.12 16.86
C LEU A 112 1.46 -2.55 17.19
#